data_5ce3811000a3f057bf47a486511a09fb
#
_entry.id   5ce3811000a3f057bf47a486511a09fb
#
_cell.length_a   1.000
_cell.length_b   1.000
_cell.length_c   1.000
_cell.angle_alpha   90.00
_cell.angle_beta   90.00
_cell.angle_gamma   90.00
#
_symmetry.space_group_name_H-M   'P 1'
#
loop_
_entity.id
_entity.type
_entity.pdbx_description
1 polymer ?
#
loop_
_entity_poly.entity_id
_entity_poly.type
_entity_poly.pdbx_seq_one_letter_code
_entity_poly.pdbx_strand_id
1 'polypeptide(L)'
;MKKISLYFSISFLPLFIVFSSFAQKPQKPLLTKLPFAFSQIGRTPMENTPVLFGSRLLLVSNYRPGLGHAKGKDAYLYIDDLQTGEQVVQFGQGHSFASAYMNGAELNVFALEFTDFGQIMNSTGIDRITTTDLKEWKTEKVILPEGKEHLFNSSVCHDEKGYLMAYESDKPVQFCFKFARSTDLSKWEKIPDLVFTGQKHEYSACPVIRYIKPYYYVIYVHEPYAGHDGWNSFLIRSKDLESWEYSPYNPILEAATGEGRNNSDTDLIEYEGKTYLYYATGDQETWSTVRVAQYDGTEKAFFEGHFPKSNSFTKTSAKIK
;
A
#
# COMPACT_ATOMS: atom_id res chain seq x y z
N MET A 1 -22.35 82.08 41.96
CA MET A 1 -21.64 80.81 42.07
C MET A 1 -21.93 80.05 40.80
N LYS A 2 -20.93 80.03 39.86
CA LYS A 2 -21.02 79.27 38.54
C LYS A 2 -20.41 77.92 38.76
N LYS A 3 -21.18 76.79 38.49
CA LYS A 3 -20.69 75.47 38.51
C LYS A 3 -20.06 75.19 37.12
N ILE A 4 -18.77 74.85 37.09
CA ILE A 4 -18.04 74.35 35.90
C ILE A 4 -18.18 72.85 35.92
N SER A 5 -18.79 72.29 34.85
CA SER A 5 -18.88 70.84 34.63
C SER A 5 -17.77 70.43 33.68
N LEU A 6 -16.83 69.61 34.15
CA LEU A 6 -15.75 69.06 33.31
C LEU A 6 -16.27 67.74 32.71
N TYR A 7 -16.39 67.70 31.40
CA TYR A 7 -16.59 66.43 30.64
C TYR A 7 -15.26 65.82 30.32
N PHE A 8 -14.98 64.62 30.88
CA PHE A 8 -13.88 63.77 30.48
C PHE A 8 -14.38 62.89 29.33
N SER A 9 -13.81 63.10 28.16
CA SER A 9 -14.03 62.23 26.97
C SER A 9 -12.96 61.13 26.97
N ILE A 10 -13.38 59.88 27.24
CA ILE A 10 -12.48 58.71 27.16
C ILE A 10 -12.57 58.18 25.73
N SER A 11 -11.51 58.42 24.95
CA SER A 11 -11.37 57.84 23.63
C SER A 11 -10.86 56.39 23.74
N PHE A 12 -11.74 55.45 23.45
CA PHE A 12 -11.36 54.05 23.29
C PHE A 12 -10.68 53.87 21.92
N LEU A 13 -9.38 53.62 21.89
CA LEU A 13 -8.66 53.17 20.71
C LEU A 13 -8.86 51.67 20.59
N PRO A 14 -9.44 51.11 19.46
CA PRO A 14 -9.53 49.69 19.28
C PRO A 14 -8.13 49.13 18.98
N LEU A 15 -7.63 48.27 19.84
CA LEU A 15 -6.40 47.50 19.64
C LEU A 15 -6.71 46.40 18.63
N PHE A 16 -6.37 46.60 17.35
CA PHE A 16 -6.38 45.55 16.33
C PHE A 16 -5.24 44.59 16.61
N ILE A 17 -5.51 43.45 17.25
CA ILE A 17 -4.57 42.33 17.34
C ILE A 17 -4.60 41.65 15.98
N VAL A 18 -3.60 41.90 15.14
CA VAL A 18 -3.36 41.19 13.91
C VAL A 18 -2.76 39.83 14.29
N PHE A 19 -3.60 38.78 14.32
CA PHE A 19 -3.11 37.42 14.34
C PHE A 19 -2.45 37.12 12.99
N SER A 20 -1.15 37.28 12.89
CA SER A 20 -0.38 36.70 11.80
C SER A 20 -0.39 35.18 11.99
N SER A 21 -1.31 34.49 11.30
CA SER A 21 -1.22 33.06 11.15
C SER A 21 0.04 32.76 10.32
N PHE A 22 1.12 32.42 11.00
CA PHE A 22 2.24 31.78 10.32
C PHE A 22 1.71 30.48 9.74
N ALA A 23 1.54 30.42 8.43
CA ALA A 23 1.25 29.19 7.74
C ALA A 23 2.42 28.23 8.02
N GLN A 24 2.19 27.25 8.87
CA GLN A 24 3.15 26.22 9.18
C GLN A 24 3.52 25.54 7.85
N LYS A 25 4.81 25.44 7.53
CA LYS A 25 5.25 24.73 6.32
C LYS A 25 4.68 23.31 6.37
N PRO A 26 4.14 22.80 5.27
CA PRO A 26 3.68 21.43 5.22
C PRO A 26 4.81 20.50 5.67
N GLN A 27 4.54 19.64 6.64
CA GLN A 27 5.50 18.66 7.15
C GLN A 27 5.11 17.27 6.65
N LYS A 28 6.14 16.44 6.34
CA LYS A 28 5.95 15.00 6.04
C LYS A 28 5.18 14.36 7.19
N PRO A 29 4.16 13.53 6.92
CA PRO A 29 3.52 12.73 7.95
C PRO A 29 4.56 11.94 8.75
N LEU A 30 4.52 12.08 10.06
CA LEU A 30 5.48 11.43 10.95
C LEU A 30 5.04 9.99 11.23
N LEU A 31 5.89 9.04 10.86
CA LEU A 31 5.71 7.63 11.16
C LEU A 31 6.55 7.22 12.37
N THR A 32 5.93 6.55 13.33
CA THR A 32 6.62 5.94 14.47
C THR A 32 6.75 4.45 14.22
N LYS A 33 7.98 3.94 14.09
CA LYS A 33 8.23 2.50 13.97
C LYS A 33 8.02 1.83 15.32
N LEU A 34 7.20 0.79 15.34
CA LEU A 34 6.82 0.08 16.56
C LEU A 34 7.61 -1.23 16.70
N PRO A 35 7.86 -1.71 17.93
CA PRO A 35 8.34 -3.06 18.15
C PRO A 35 7.31 -4.06 17.59
N PHE A 36 7.77 -5.03 16.80
CA PHE A 36 6.90 -6.10 16.34
C PHE A 36 6.79 -7.20 17.38
N ALA A 37 5.57 -7.56 17.74
CA ALA A 37 5.30 -8.31 18.99
C ALA A 37 5.50 -9.83 18.89
N PHE A 38 5.59 -10.42 17.68
CA PHE A 38 5.66 -11.87 17.53
C PHE A 38 6.75 -12.32 16.56
N SER A 39 7.22 -13.55 16.82
CA SER A 39 8.31 -14.15 16.05
C SER A 39 7.83 -14.63 14.68
N GLN A 40 8.56 -14.24 13.65
CA GLN A 40 8.39 -14.74 12.28
C GLN A 40 9.57 -15.61 11.84
N ILE A 41 10.33 -16.14 12.82
CA ILE A 41 11.50 -16.97 12.56
C ILE A 41 11.14 -18.15 11.64
N GLY A 42 11.86 -18.28 10.54
CA GLY A 42 11.68 -19.36 9.55
C GLY A 42 10.56 -19.13 8.54
N ARG A 43 9.77 -18.06 8.65
CA ARG A 43 8.67 -17.80 7.70
C ARG A 43 9.03 -16.90 6.52
N THR A 44 10.03 -16.03 6.67
CA THR A 44 10.50 -15.10 5.62
C THR A 44 9.37 -14.36 4.88
N PRO A 45 8.41 -13.74 5.58
CA PRO A 45 7.31 -13.04 4.93
C PRO A 45 7.80 -11.80 4.20
N MET A 46 7.17 -11.48 3.07
CA MET A 46 7.39 -10.24 2.32
C MET A 46 6.05 -9.55 2.07
N GLU A 47 5.25 -10.03 1.15
CA GLU A 47 3.92 -9.50 0.89
C GLU A 47 3.01 -9.77 2.08
N ASN A 48 2.30 -8.74 2.50
CA ASN A 48 1.44 -8.81 3.66
C ASN A 48 0.30 -7.80 3.53
N THR A 49 -0.89 -8.14 3.99
CA THR A 49 -2.05 -7.24 4.03
C THR A 49 -2.77 -7.34 5.37
N PRO A 50 -2.84 -6.25 6.15
CA PRO A 50 -3.67 -6.21 7.34
C PRO A 50 -5.14 -6.09 6.96
N VAL A 51 -6.02 -6.83 7.64
CA VAL A 51 -7.46 -6.80 7.44
C VAL A 51 -8.22 -6.83 8.76
N LEU A 52 -9.40 -6.22 8.79
CA LEU A 52 -10.33 -6.34 9.92
C LEU A 52 -11.41 -7.37 9.55
N PHE A 53 -11.28 -8.60 10.05
CA PHE A 53 -12.24 -9.69 9.85
C PHE A 53 -13.15 -9.83 11.07
N GLY A 54 -14.39 -9.34 10.96
CA GLY A 54 -15.25 -9.13 12.12
C GLY A 54 -14.65 -8.10 13.08
N SER A 55 -14.32 -8.53 14.30
CA SER A 55 -13.62 -7.69 15.30
C SER A 55 -12.13 -8.00 15.42
N ARG A 56 -11.60 -8.92 14.62
CA ARG A 56 -10.21 -9.38 14.69
C ARG A 56 -9.35 -8.64 13.70
N LEU A 57 -8.23 -8.10 14.17
CA LEU A 57 -7.21 -7.52 13.32
C LEU A 57 -6.24 -8.64 12.91
N LEU A 58 -6.25 -8.98 11.63
CA LEU A 58 -5.51 -10.10 11.06
C LEU A 58 -4.48 -9.62 10.04
N LEU A 59 -3.42 -10.40 9.85
CA LEU A 59 -2.42 -10.19 8.80
C LEU A 59 -2.43 -11.37 7.84
N VAL A 60 -2.80 -11.14 6.60
CA VAL A 60 -2.66 -12.11 5.51
C VAL A 60 -1.23 -12.02 4.99
N SER A 61 -0.55 -13.14 4.91
CA SER A 61 0.84 -13.23 4.47
C SER A 61 1.07 -14.48 3.63
N ASN A 62 2.22 -14.52 2.96
CA ASN A 62 2.64 -15.72 2.24
C ASN A 62 3.94 -16.29 2.80
N TYR A 63 4.08 -17.60 2.69
CA TYR A 63 5.28 -18.35 3.00
C TYR A 63 5.94 -18.83 1.72
N ARG A 64 7.20 -18.43 1.52
CA ARG A 64 8.05 -18.86 0.40
C ARG A 64 9.38 -19.38 0.96
N PRO A 65 9.52 -20.70 1.18
CA PRO A 65 10.78 -21.24 1.70
C PRO A 65 11.92 -21.01 0.72
N GLY A 66 13.03 -20.45 1.21
CA GLY A 66 14.18 -20.13 0.36
C GLY A 66 14.01 -18.86 -0.47
N LEU A 67 13.01 -18.01 -0.15
CA LEU A 67 12.77 -16.71 -0.80
C LEU A 67 12.76 -16.83 -2.34
N GLY A 68 13.75 -16.24 -3.05
CA GLY A 68 13.88 -16.28 -4.50
C GLY A 68 14.15 -17.66 -5.11
N HIS A 69 14.32 -18.70 -4.29
CA HIS A 69 14.52 -20.09 -4.70
C HIS A 69 13.34 -21.01 -4.34
N ALA A 70 12.24 -20.43 -3.83
CA ALA A 70 11.06 -21.19 -3.44
C ALA A 70 10.49 -21.98 -4.64
N LYS A 71 10.01 -23.20 -4.35
CA LYS A 71 9.22 -23.99 -5.29
C LYS A 71 7.75 -23.75 -5.03
N GLY A 72 6.95 -23.57 -6.08
CA GLY A 72 5.53 -23.24 -5.95
C GLY A 72 4.77 -24.20 -5.06
N LYS A 73 5.04 -25.52 -5.16
CA LYS A 73 4.42 -26.57 -4.35
C LYS A 73 4.66 -26.40 -2.83
N ASP A 74 5.73 -25.73 -2.44
CA ASP A 74 6.12 -25.54 -1.04
C ASP A 74 5.64 -24.20 -0.47
N ALA A 75 5.11 -23.31 -1.34
CA ALA A 75 4.54 -22.03 -0.95
C ALA A 75 3.08 -22.18 -0.48
N TYR A 76 2.67 -21.33 0.41
CA TYR A 76 1.29 -21.24 0.88
C TYR A 76 0.99 -19.87 1.48
N LEU A 77 -0.29 -19.59 1.69
CA LEU A 77 -0.77 -18.41 2.38
C LEU A 77 -1.12 -18.75 3.82
N TYR A 78 -0.99 -17.78 4.71
CA TYR A 78 -1.40 -17.93 6.10
C TYR A 78 -1.93 -16.63 6.67
N ILE A 79 -2.65 -16.73 7.76
CA ILE A 79 -3.20 -15.60 8.50
C ILE A 79 -2.73 -15.68 9.94
N ASP A 80 -2.12 -14.59 10.42
CA ASP A 80 -1.79 -14.38 11.83
C ASP A 80 -2.78 -13.39 12.46
N ASP A 81 -3.12 -13.62 13.72
CA ASP A 81 -3.85 -12.67 14.54
C ASP A 81 -2.87 -11.63 15.11
N LEU A 82 -3.08 -10.38 14.77
CA LEU A 82 -2.16 -9.29 15.15
C LEU A 82 -2.24 -8.92 16.65
N GLN A 83 -3.28 -9.36 17.35
CA GLN A 83 -3.43 -9.12 18.79
C GLN A 83 -2.77 -10.22 19.63
N THR A 84 -2.86 -11.47 19.19
CA THR A 84 -2.29 -12.62 19.93
C THR A 84 -0.94 -13.08 19.41
N GLY A 85 -0.63 -12.77 18.12
CA GLY A 85 0.55 -13.27 17.43
C GLY A 85 0.45 -14.74 17.01
N GLU A 86 -0.71 -15.36 17.15
CA GLU A 86 -0.93 -16.76 16.79
C GLU A 86 -1.34 -16.90 15.33
N GLN A 87 -0.85 -17.96 14.68
CA GLN A 87 -1.34 -18.34 13.37
C GLN A 87 -2.77 -18.87 13.47
N VAL A 88 -3.69 -18.23 12.76
CA VAL A 88 -5.12 -18.58 12.73
C VAL A 88 -5.39 -19.74 11.77
N VAL A 89 -4.80 -19.66 10.56
CA VAL A 89 -5.06 -20.62 9.49
C VAL A 89 -3.92 -20.60 8.46
N GLN A 90 -3.71 -21.74 7.81
CA GLN A 90 -2.92 -21.91 6.59
C GLN A 90 -3.86 -22.31 5.45
N PHE A 91 -3.68 -21.72 4.26
CA PHE A 91 -4.51 -21.97 3.09
C PHE A 91 -3.74 -21.67 1.80
N GLY A 92 -4.38 -21.77 0.64
CA GLY A 92 -3.80 -21.34 -0.63
C GLY A 92 -2.47 -22.00 -0.97
N GLN A 93 -2.37 -23.34 -0.82
CA GLN A 93 -1.19 -24.11 -1.22
C GLN A 93 -0.83 -23.84 -2.67
N GLY A 94 0.45 -23.57 -2.95
CA GLY A 94 0.96 -23.23 -4.28
C GLY A 94 0.81 -21.74 -4.63
N HIS A 95 0.32 -20.90 -3.72
CA HIS A 95 0.11 -19.47 -3.97
C HIS A 95 1.12 -18.60 -3.23
N SER A 96 1.41 -17.43 -3.83
CA SER A 96 2.20 -16.36 -3.24
C SER A 96 1.80 -15.00 -3.85
N PHE A 97 2.53 -13.92 -3.53
CA PHE A 97 2.24 -12.55 -3.97
C PHE A 97 0.82 -12.11 -3.61
N ALA A 98 0.44 -12.40 -2.36
CA ALA A 98 -0.93 -12.22 -1.91
C ALA A 98 -1.21 -10.80 -1.45
N SER A 99 -2.39 -10.31 -1.81
CA SER A 99 -3.04 -9.17 -1.19
C SER A 99 -4.44 -9.53 -0.74
N ALA A 100 -5.04 -8.74 0.13
CA ALA A 100 -6.36 -9.03 0.64
C ALA A 100 -7.30 -7.82 0.57
N TYR A 101 -8.59 -8.09 0.40
CA TYR A 101 -9.65 -7.09 0.37
C TYR A 101 -10.90 -7.60 1.09
N MET A 102 -11.40 -6.83 2.04
CA MET A 102 -12.66 -7.13 2.72
C MET A 102 -13.85 -6.57 1.94
N ASN A 103 -14.77 -7.44 1.55
CA ASN A 103 -16.05 -7.06 0.97
C ASN A 103 -17.18 -7.44 1.93
N GLY A 104 -17.57 -6.51 2.81
CA GLY A 104 -18.47 -6.81 3.91
C GLY A 104 -17.87 -7.87 4.85
N ALA A 105 -18.52 -9.01 4.99
CA ALA A 105 -18.04 -10.13 5.82
C ALA A 105 -17.13 -11.11 5.05
N GLU A 106 -16.99 -10.95 3.74
CA GLU A 106 -16.17 -11.85 2.90
C GLU A 106 -14.74 -11.33 2.78
N LEU A 107 -13.79 -12.14 3.19
CA LEU A 107 -12.38 -11.95 2.91
C LEU A 107 -12.08 -12.43 1.49
N ASN A 108 -11.51 -11.57 0.67
CA ASN A 108 -11.05 -11.87 -0.68
C ASN A 108 -9.52 -11.75 -0.70
N VAL A 109 -8.82 -12.83 -0.98
CA VAL A 109 -7.38 -12.85 -1.14
C VAL A 109 -7.07 -13.03 -2.62
N PHE A 110 -6.28 -12.11 -3.18
CA PHE A 110 -5.82 -12.19 -4.56
C PHE A 110 -4.35 -12.62 -4.53
N ALA A 111 -4.05 -13.74 -5.17
CA ALA A 111 -2.72 -14.33 -5.13
C ALA A 111 -2.38 -15.02 -6.45
N LEU A 112 -1.09 -15.14 -6.72
CA LEU A 112 -0.61 -15.93 -7.85
C LEU A 112 -0.48 -17.39 -7.48
N GLU A 113 -1.04 -18.28 -8.30
CA GLU A 113 -0.61 -19.65 -8.36
C GLU A 113 0.67 -19.74 -9.21
N PHE A 114 1.75 -20.30 -8.67
CA PHE A 114 2.99 -20.43 -9.40
C PHE A 114 3.66 -21.79 -9.18
N THR A 115 4.43 -22.24 -10.16
CA THR A 115 5.07 -23.56 -10.11
C THR A 115 6.46 -23.51 -9.48
N ASP A 116 7.27 -22.56 -9.86
CA ASP A 116 8.62 -22.38 -9.33
C ASP A 116 9.02 -20.90 -9.32
N PHE A 117 9.75 -20.50 -8.29
CA PHE A 117 10.36 -19.18 -8.15
C PHE A 117 11.84 -19.26 -8.53
N GLY A 118 12.35 -18.33 -9.34
CA GLY A 118 13.79 -18.15 -9.50
C GLY A 118 14.40 -18.37 -10.89
N GLN A 119 13.84 -19.17 -11.78
CA GLN A 119 14.37 -19.23 -13.16
C GLN A 119 13.39 -18.73 -14.21
N ILE A 120 12.14 -19.06 -14.08
CA ILE A 120 11.03 -18.53 -14.85
C ILE A 120 9.84 -18.54 -13.89
N MET A 121 9.38 -17.38 -13.49
CA MET A 121 8.17 -17.28 -12.70
C MET A 121 6.97 -17.59 -13.60
N ASN A 122 6.60 -18.85 -13.67
CA ASN A 122 5.46 -19.30 -14.43
C ASN A 122 4.21 -19.08 -13.58
N SER A 123 3.67 -17.86 -13.61
CA SER A 123 2.36 -17.63 -13.02
C SER A 123 1.28 -18.09 -13.98
N THR A 124 0.29 -18.80 -13.45
CA THR A 124 -0.90 -19.21 -14.20
C THR A 124 -1.97 -18.12 -14.23
N GLY A 125 -1.72 -16.99 -13.58
CA GLY A 125 -2.61 -15.85 -13.42
C GLY A 125 -2.91 -15.53 -11.96
N ILE A 126 -3.74 -14.54 -11.72
CA ILE A 126 -4.19 -14.17 -10.38
C ILE A 126 -5.45 -14.96 -10.05
N ASP A 127 -5.43 -15.63 -8.92
CA ASP A 127 -6.58 -16.29 -8.31
C ASP A 127 -7.20 -15.40 -7.24
N ARG A 128 -8.52 -15.46 -7.14
CA ARG A 128 -9.30 -14.97 -6.01
C ARG A 128 -9.62 -16.14 -5.10
N ILE A 129 -9.21 -16.07 -3.85
CA ILE A 129 -9.43 -17.07 -2.82
C ILE A 129 -10.31 -16.43 -1.73
N THR A 130 -11.50 -16.99 -1.47
CA THR A 130 -12.49 -16.33 -0.61
C THR A 130 -12.94 -17.19 0.55
N THR A 131 -13.29 -16.52 1.65
CA THR A 131 -13.89 -17.13 2.83
C THR A 131 -14.76 -16.14 3.61
N THR A 132 -15.73 -16.65 4.35
CA THR A 132 -16.53 -15.88 5.32
C THR A 132 -16.33 -16.35 6.77
N ASP A 133 -15.57 -17.44 6.98
CA ASP A 133 -15.42 -18.09 8.28
C ASP A 133 -13.99 -18.56 8.61
N LEU A 134 -13.03 -18.33 7.69
CA LEU A 134 -11.63 -18.77 7.75
C LEU A 134 -11.47 -20.31 7.79
N LYS A 135 -12.48 -21.07 7.40
CA LYS A 135 -12.47 -22.55 7.39
C LYS A 135 -12.72 -23.09 5.99
N GLU A 136 -13.79 -22.60 5.37
CA GLU A 136 -14.17 -23.00 4.01
C GLU A 136 -13.62 -21.97 3.01
N TRP A 137 -12.90 -22.45 2.00
CA TRP A 137 -12.24 -21.62 1.01
C TRP A 137 -12.71 -21.97 -0.41
N LYS A 138 -12.91 -20.94 -1.22
CA LYS A 138 -13.21 -21.08 -2.64
C LYS A 138 -12.15 -20.38 -3.45
N THR A 139 -11.70 -20.98 -4.56
CA THR A 139 -10.68 -20.42 -5.43
C THR A 139 -11.21 -20.33 -6.85
N GLU A 140 -11.00 -19.20 -7.50
CA GLU A 140 -11.33 -18.98 -8.91
C GLU A 140 -10.26 -18.12 -9.59
N LYS A 141 -9.93 -18.41 -10.85
CA LYS A 141 -9.00 -17.63 -11.65
C LYS A 141 -9.68 -16.36 -12.14
N VAL A 142 -9.11 -15.17 -11.86
CA VAL A 142 -9.73 -13.88 -12.17
C VAL A 142 -8.96 -13.03 -13.16
N ILE A 143 -7.63 -13.13 -13.23
CA ILE A 143 -6.80 -12.46 -14.24
C ILE A 143 -5.87 -13.47 -14.88
N LEU A 144 -5.88 -13.55 -16.20
CA LEU A 144 -4.95 -14.36 -16.96
C LEU A 144 -3.83 -13.49 -17.57
N PRO A 145 -2.59 -14.00 -17.67
CA PRO A 145 -1.54 -13.29 -18.38
C PRO A 145 -1.83 -13.18 -19.87
N GLU A 146 -1.29 -12.18 -20.54
CA GLU A 146 -1.41 -11.95 -21.97
C GLU A 146 -0.09 -12.27 -22.68
N GLY A 147 -0.15 -13.16 -23.64
CA GLY A 147 1.02 -13.55 -24.43
C GLY A 147 2.12 -14.18 -23.56
N LYS A 148 3.24 -13.48 -23.43
CA LYS A 148 4.41 -13.90 -22.65
C LYS A 148 4.63 -13.05 -21.39
N GLU A 149 3.58 -12.36 -20.89
CA GLU A 149 3.71 -11.61 -19.66
C GLU A 149 3.68 -12.54 -18.45
N HIS A 150 4.36 -12.10 -17.40
CA HIS A 150 4.25 -12.67 -16.07
C HIS A 150 3.56 -11.64 -15.17
N LEU A 151 2.67 -12.13 -14.32
CA LEU A 151 1.95 -11.34 -13.35
C LEU A 151 2.57 -11.55 -11.97
N PHE A 152 2.38 -10.56 -11.09
CA PHE A 152 2.91 -10.61 -9.73
C PHE A 152 1.88 -10.06 -8.74
N ASN A 153 2.29 -9.13 -7.89
CA ASN A 153 1.46 -8.53 -6.87
C ASN A 153 0.23 -7.82 -7.42
N SER A 154 -0.83 -7.80 -6.63
CA SER A 154 -2.04 -7.05 -6.96
C SER A 154 -2.60 -6.37 -5.72
N SER A 155 -3.47 -5.40 -5.91
CA SER A 155 -4.22 -4.76 -4.84
C SER A 155 -5.54 -4.23 -5.38
N VAL A 156 -6.59 -4.26 -4.56
CA VAL A 156 -7.94 -3.88 -4.95
C VAL A 156 -8.44 -2.73 -4.11
N CYS A 157 -9.09 -1.76 -4.74
CA CYS A 157 -9.90 -0.75 -4.08
C CYS A 157 -11.30 -0.68 -4.71
N HIS A 158 -12.21 0.05 -4.05
CA HIS A 158 -13.56 0.32 -4.55
C HIS A 158 -13.75 1.82 -4.74
N ASP A 159 -14.31 2.22 -5.90
CA ASP A 159 -14.69 3.59 -6.20
C ASP A 159 -16.15 3.68 -6.67
N GLU A 160 -16.57 4.80 -7.23
CA GLU A 160 -17.93 5.00 -7.71
C GLU A 160 -18.31 4.14 -8.94
N LYS A 161 -17.33 3.51 -9.59
CA LYS A 161 -17.52 2.66 -10.78
C LYS A 161 -17.44 1.16 -10.45
N GLY A 162 -17.22 0.80 -9.16
CA GLY A 162 -17.03 -0.56 -8.70
C GLY A 162 -15.60 -0.83 -8.23
N TYR A 163 -15.12 -2.04 -8.42
CA TYR A 163 -13.78 -2.44 -7.98
C TYR A 163 -12.74 -2.12 -9.05
N LEU A 164 -11.58 -1.67 -8.59
CA LEU A 164 -10.39 -1.45 -9.40
C LEU A 164 -9.24 -2.28 -8.81
N MET A 165 -8.63 -3.10 -9.63
CA MET A 165 -7.40 -3.81 -9.32
C MET A 165 -6.23 -3.11 -10.02
N ALA A 166 -5.17 -2.79 -9.26
CA ALA A 166 -3.84 -2.57 -9.79
C ALA A 166 -3.06 -3.87 -9.68
N TYR A 167 -2.40 -4.32 -10.74
CA TYR A 167 -1.61 -5.55 -10.73
C TYR A 167 -0.28 -5.36 -11.45
N GLU A 168 0.74 -6.02 -10.93
CA GLU A 168 2.10 -5.92 -11.42
C GLU A 168 2.31 -6.87 -12.61
N SER A 169 3.05 -6.39 -13.62
CA SER A 169 3.40 -7.13 -14.82
C SER A 169 4.84 -6.82 -15.27
N ASP A 170 5.49 -7.79 -15.91
CA ASP A 170 6.80 -7.59 -16.57
C ASP A 170 6.69 -7.06 -18.01
N LYS A 171 5.48 -6.74 -18.48
CA LYS A 171 5.23 -6.19 -19.82
C LYS A 171 4.30 -4.97 -19.76
N PRO A 172 4.54 -3.92 -20.56
CA PRO A 172 5.54 -3.82 -21.65
C PRO A 172 6.97 -3.55 -21.18
N VAL A 173 7.16 -3.15 -19.91
CA VAL A 173 8.45 -2.91 -19.26
C VAL A 173 8.50 -3.65 -17.94
N GLN A 174 9.66 -4.01 -17.48
CA GLN A 174 9.88 -4.71 -16.22
C GLN A 174 10.24 -3.68 -15.14
N PHE A 175 9.48 -3.51 -14.12
CA PHE A 175 8.14 -3.94 -13.78
C PHE A 175 7.19 -2.75 -13.93
N CYS A 176 5.92 -2.98 -14.10
CA CYS A 176 4.92 -1.92 -14.29
C CYS A 176 3.60 -2.31 -13.64
N PHE A 177 2.68 -1.35 -13.50
CA PHE A 177 1.31 -1.63 -13.07
C PHE A 177 0.35 -1.57 -14.25
N LYS A 178 -0.52 -2.55 -14.33
CA LYS A 178 -1.71 -2.58 -15.18
C LYS A 178 -2.96 -2.52 -14.31
N PHE A 179 -4.10 -2.28 -14.93
CA PHE A 179 -5.35 -2.11 -14.21
C PHE A 179 -6.48 -2.93 -14.82
N ALA A 180 -7.37 -3.39 -13.95
CA ALA A 180 -8.59 -4.08 -14.35
C ALA A 180 -9.77 -3.60 -13.51
N ARG A 181 -11.00 -3.69 -14.07
CA ARG A 181 -12.25 -3.31 -13.43
C ARG A 181 -13.14 -4.52 -13.20
N SER A 182 -13.92 -4.47 -12.12
CA SER A 182 -14.96 -5.46 -11.82
C SER A 182 -16.15 -4.80 -11.13
N THR A 183 -17.32 -5.41 -11.27
CA THR A 183 -18.52 -5.03 -10.51
C THR A 183 -18.85 -6.04 -9.40
N ASP A 184 -18.20 -7.22 -9.40
CA ASP A 184 -18.54 -8.33 -8.53
C ASP A 184 -17.34 -9.07 -7.91
N LEU A 185 -16.11 -8.60 -8.16
CA LEU A 185 -14.82 -9.20 -7.77
C LEU A 185 -14.48 -10.53 -8.46
N SER A 186 -15.42 -11.16 -9.18
CA SER A 186 -15.23 -12.43 -9.87
C SER A 186 -14.84 -12.24 -11.34
N LYS A 187 -15.48 -11.28 -12.02
CA LYS A 187 -15.25 -11.01 -13.44
C LYS A 187 -14.51 -9.69 -13.59
N TRP A 188 -13.33 -9.76 -14.19
CA TRP A 188 -12.46 -8.60 -14.35
C TRP A 188 -12.23 -8.28 -15.83
N GLU A 189 -12.36 -7.01 -16.17
CA GLU A 189 -12.05 -6.48 -17.48
C GLU A 189 -10.78 -5.66 -17.39
N LYS A 190 -9.71 -6.10 -18.07
CA LYS A 190 -8.46 -5.34 -18.16
C LYS A 190 -8.72 -4.01 -18.87
N ILE A 191 -8.08 -2.95 -18.40
CA ILE A 191 -8.14 -1.64 -19.05
C ILE A 191 -6.99 -1.57 -20.06
N PRO A 192 -7.27 -1.62 -21.36
CA PRO A 192 -6.23 -1.60 -22.40
C PRO A 192 -5.39 -0.33 -22.33
N ASP A 193 -4.11 -0.44 -22.61
CA ASP A 193 -3.16 0.67 -22.73
C ASP A 193 -2.99 1.56 -21.49
N LEU A 194 -3.64 1.21 -20.38
CA LEU A 194 -3.47 1.91 -19.10
C LEU A 194 -2.37 1.23 -18.30
N VAL A 195 -1.17 1.81 -18.36
CA VAL A 195 0.03 1.24 -17.73
C VAL A 195 0.80 2.34 -17.01
N PHE A 196 1.17 2.08 -15.75
CA PHE A 196 2.11 2.92 -15.01
C PHE A 196 3.50 2.29 -15.04
N THR A 197 4.49 3.02 -15.57
CA THR A 197 5.87 2.52 -15.79
C THR A 197 6.92 3.26 -14.95
N GLY A 198 6.50 4.00 -13.92
CA GLY A 198 7.42 4.86 -13.19
C GLY A 198 7.85 6.13 -13.96
N GLN A 199 8.72 6.94 -13.38
CA GLN A 199 9.14 8.22 -13.98
C GLN A 199 9.99 8.06 -15.24
N LYS A 200 10.81 7.05 -15.34
CA LYS A 200 11.75 6.81 -16.45
C LYS A 200 11.77 5.36 -16.86
N HIS A 201 10.62 4.70 -16.79
CA HIS A 201 10.52 3.25 -16.93
C HIS A 201 11.32 2.51 -15.84
N GLU A 202 11.38 3.12 -14.64
CA GLU A 202 12.04 2.56 -13.48
C GLU A 202 11.18 1.45 -12.86
N TYR A 203 11.82 0.53 -12.14
CA TYR A 203 11.15 -0.55 -11.42
C TYR A 203 10.01 -0.03 -10.55
N SER A 204 8.81 -0.55 -10.79
CA SER A 204 7.59 -0.20 -10.04
C SER A 204 6.83 -1.47 -9.74
N ALA A 205 6.89 -1.93 -8.48
CA ALA A 205 6.38 -3.23 -8.05
C ALA A 205 5.48 -3.13 -6.83
N CYS A 206 4.82 -4.23 -6.48
CA CYS A 206 4.04 -4.42 -5.27
C CYS A 206 3.05 -3.27 -5.01
N PRO A 207 2.13 -2.97 -5.97
CA PRO A 207 1.19 -1.86 -5.80
C PRO A 207 0.20 -2.13 -4.68
N VAL A 208 -0.03 -1.13 -3.82
CA VAL A 208 -1.12 -1.08 -2.86
C VAL A 208 -1.97 0.13 -3.16
N ILE A 209 -3.17 -0.10 -3.72
CA ILE A 209 -4.06 0.96 -4.18
C ILE A 209 -5.17 1.26 -3.18
N ARG A 210 -5.43 2.54 -2.96
CA ARG A 210 -6.58 3.04 -2.18
C ARG A 210 -7.30 4.13 -2.96
N TYR A 211 -8.62 4.19 -2.84
CA TYR A 211 -9.41 5.27 -3.37
C TYR A 211 -9.96 6.14 -2.25
N ILE A 212 -9.48 7.37 -2.19
CA ILE A 212 -9.99 8.41 -1.29
C ILE A 212 -10.33 9.61 -2.16
N LYS A 213 -11.62 9.76 -2.42
CA LYS A 213 -12.13 10.75 -3.37
C LYS A 213 -11.49 12.11 -3.21
N PRO A 214 -11.00 12.74 -4.30
CA PRO A 214 -11.13 12.32 -5.69
C PRO A 214 -9.89 11.59 -6.24
N TYR A 215 -9.03 11.02 -5.39
CA TYR A 215 -7.75 10.46 -5.80
C TYR A 215 -7.66 8.94 -5.57
N TYR A 216 -7.00 8.28 -6.49
CA TYR A 216 -6.36 6.98 -6.28
C TYR A 216 -4.96 7.24 -5.73
N TYR A 217 -4.63 6.61 -4.63
CA TYR A 217 -3.29 6.60 -4.04
C TYR A 217 -2.68 5.23 -4.21
N VAL A 218 -1.42 5.18 -4.62
CA VAL A 218 -0.69 3.91 -4.76
C VAL A 218 0.61 4.01 -3.98
N ILE A 219 0.77 3.14 -2.98
CA ILE A 219 2.07 2.82 -2.41
C ILE A 219 2.67 1.72 -3.28
N TYR A 220 3.95 1.83 -3.59
CA TYR A 220 4.64 0.85 -4.42
C TYR A 220 6.11 0.75 -4.05
N VAL A 221 6.73 -0.35 -4.43
CA VAL A 221 8.17 -0.56 -4.27
C VAL A 221 8.90 0.09 -5.43
N HIS A 222 9.88 0.93 -5.09
CA HIS A 222 10.80 1.54 -6.04
C HIS A 222 12.17 0.88 -5.93
N GLU A 223 12.88 0.80 -7.06
CA GLU A 223 14.25 0.31 -7.09
C GLU A 223 15.21 1.19 -6.29
N PRO A 224 16.41 0.70 -5.97
CA PRO A 224 17.46 1.50 -5.36
C PRO A 224 17.76 2.77 -6.15
N TYR A 225 17.94 3.89 -5.47
CA TYR A 225 18.24 5.19 -6.04
C TYR A 225 19.51 5.79 -5.40
N ALA A 226 20.04 6.87 -5.95
CA ALA A 226 21.31 7.44 -5.54
C ALA A 226 21.44 7.62 -4.01
N GLY A 227 22.38 6.92 -3.40
CA GLY A 227 22.64 6.91 -1.96
C GLY A 227 21.85 5.89 -1.14
N HIS A 228 20.99 5.10 -1.78
CA HIS A 228 20.21 4.02 -1.17
C HIS A 228 20.34 2.76 -2.00
N ASP A 229 20.65 1.64 -1.37
CA ASP A 229 20.88 0.34 -2.01
C ASP A 229 19.73 -0.66 -1.82
N GLY A 230 18.67 -0.23 -1.12
CA GLY A 230 17.51 -1.07 -0.77
C GLY A 230 16.24 -0.68 -1.51
N TRP A 231 15.31 -1.62 -1.57
CA TRP A 231 13.95 -1.42 -2.04
C TRP A 231 13.16 -0.63 -1.01
N ASN A 232 12.53 0.46 -1.43
CA ASN A 232 11.82 1.37 -0.54
C ASN A 232 10.39 1.64 -1.02
N SER A 233 9.53 2.02 -0.07
CA SER A 233 8.13 2.33 -0.36
C SER A 233 7.97 3.79 -0.79
N PHE A 234 7.40 3.97 -1.97
CA PHE A 234 7.07 5.26 -2.58
C PHE A 234 5.57 5.44 -2.66
N LEU A 235 5.11 6.69 -2.74
CA LEU A 235 3.71 7.03 -2.83
C LEU A 235 3.44 7.97 -4.00
N ILE A 236 2.43 7.64 -4.78
CA ILE A 236 1.88 8.43 -5.88
C ILE A 236 0.39 8.57 -5.74
N ARG A 237 -0.20 9.56 -6.43
CA ARG A 237 -1.65 9.67 -6.57
C ARG A 237 -2.07 10.11 -7.97
N SER A 238 -3.30 9.76 -8.34
CA SER A 238 -3.92 10.16 -9.60
C SER A 238 -5.41 10.37 -9.43
N LYS A 239 -6.02 11.22 -10.28
CA LYS A 239 -7.48 11.35 -10.39
C LYS A 239 -8.09 10.49 -11.50
N ASP A 240 -7.27 10.14 -12.47
CA ASP A 240 -7.69 9.54 -13.75
C ASP A 240 -6.97 8.24 -14.08
N LEU A 241 -5.99 7.82 -13.27
CA LEU A 241 -5.06 6.70 -13.48
C LEU A 241 -4.10 6.90 -14.67
N GLU A 242 -4.16 8.03 -15.33
CA GLU A 242 -3.30 8.39 -16.47
C GLU A 242 -2.20 9.37 -16.08
N SER A 243 -2.56 10.37 -15.26
CA SER A 243 -1.65 11.42 -14.80
C SER A 243 -1.33 11.24 -13.34
N TRP A 244 -0.07 11.02 -13.01
CA TRP A 244 0.38 10.71 -11.67
C TRP A 244 1.16 11.85 -11.03
N GLU A 245 0.86 12.15 -9.77
CA GLU A 245 1.59 13.06 -8.91
C GLU A 245 2.43 12.24 -7.92
N TYR A 246 3.72 12.53 -7.84
CA TYR A 246 4.63 11.89 -6.89
C TYR A 246 4.65 12.66 -5.57
N SER A 247 4.62 11.94 -4.44
CA SER A 247 4.82 12.59 -3.15
C SER A 247 6.18 13.27 -3.10
N PRO A 248 6.26 14.56 -2.70
CA PRO A 248 7.56 15.23 -2.49
C PRO A 248 8.34 14.66 -1.29
N TYR A 249 7.72 13.76 -0.54
CA TYR A 249 8.28 13.12 0.64
C TYR A 249 8.71 11.67 0.42
N ASN A 250 8.75 11.22 -0.85
CA ASN A 250 9.27 9.90 -1.18
C ASN A 250 10.77 9.79 -0.89
N PRO A 251 11.24 8.63 -0.40
CA PRO A 251 10.45 7.48 0.03
C PRO A 251 9.63 7.80 1.30
N ILE A 252 8.46 7.16 1.41
CA ILE A 252 7.60 7.34 2.59
C ILE A 252 8.09 6.53 3.79
N LEU A 253 8.77 5.42 3.53
CA LEU A 253 9.46 4.58 4.51
C LEU A 253 10.90 4.33 4.07
N GLU A 254 11.83 4.40 5.02
CA GLU A 254 13.25 4.11 4.86
C GLU A 254 13.72 3.13 5.94
N ALA A 255 14.74 2.31 5.61
CA ALA A 255 15.28 1.35 6.55
C ALA A 255 15.92 2.06 7.77
N ALA A 256 15.58 1.57 8.95
CA ALA A 256 16.21 1.97 10.21
C ALA A 256 17.29 0.96 10.61
N THR A 257 18.10 1.34 11.60
CA THR A 257 19.11 0.43 12.17
C THR A 257 18.48 -0.89 12.60
N GLY A 258 19.01 -2.01 12.10
CA GLY A 258 18.53 -3.35 12.38
C GLY A 258 17.37 -3.85 11.50
N GLU A 259 16.96 -3.08 10.50
CA GLU A 259 15.93 -3.47 9.54
C GLU A 259 16.51 -4.05 8.22
N GLY A 260 17.81 -4.11 8.07
CA GLY A 260 18.45 -4.44 6.80
C GLY A 260 18.43 -3.24 5.86
N ARG A 261 18.35 -3.48 4.54
CA ARG A 261 18.38 -2.44 3.51
C ARG A 261 17.00 -2.11 2.92
N ASN A 262 15.99 -2.97 3.14
CA ASN A 262 14.68 -2.85 2.50
C ASN A 262 13.61 -2.33 3.47
N ASN A 263 12.68 -1.53 2.93
CA ASN A 263 11.39 -1.18 3.52
C ASN A 263 10.35 -1.22 2.38
N SER A 264 9.90 -2.41 2.04
CA SER A 264 9.11 -2.70 0.86
C SER A 264 7.77 -3.37 1.20
N ASP A 265 6.99 -3.67 0.18
CA ASP A 265 5.75 -4.45 0.29
C ASP A 265 4.80 -3.90 1.38
N THR A 266 4.72 -2.56 1.43
CA THR A 266 3.96 -1.86 2.46
C THR A 266 2.48 -1.89 2.17
N ASP A 267 1.68 -2.45 3.07
CA ASP A 267 0.23 -2.30 3.10
C ASP A 267 -0.23 -1.69 4.44
N LEU A 268 -1.44 -1.17 4.52
CA LEU A 268 -1.88 -0.40 5.67
C LEU A 268 -3.36 -0.61 6.01
N ILE A 269 -3.68 -0.30 7.25
CA ILE A 269 -5.04 -0.31 7.76
C ILE A 269 -5.24 0.82 8.77
N GLU A 270 -6.41 1.47 8.70
CA GLU A 270 -6.88 2.34 9.78
C GLU A 270 -7.57 1.48 10.84
N TYR A 271 -7.10 1.61 12.07
CA TYR A 271 -7.66 0.94 13.23
C TYR A 271 -7.61 1.84 14.45
N GLU A 272 -8.74 2.01 15.15
CA GLU A 272 -8.89 2.89 16.33
C GLU A 272 -8.38 4.32 16.13
N GLY A 273 -8.65 4.89 14.94
CA GLY A 273 -8.29 6.28 14.61
C GLY A 273 -6.81 6.51 14.30
N LYS A 274 -6.04 5.45 14.15
CA LYS A 274 -4.64 5.45 13.74
C LYS A 274 -4.44 4.62 12.49
N THR A 275 -3.40 4.93 11.72
CA THR A 275 -3.03 4.17 10.53
C THR A 275 -1.77 3.36 10.82
N TYR A 276 -1.86 2.06 10.62
CA TYR A 276 -0.75 1.11 10.80
C TYR A 276 -0.26 0.63 9.44
N LEU A 277 1.04 0.82 9.18
CA LEU A 277 1.70 0.38 7.96
C LEU A 277 2.53 -0.86 8.28
N TYR A 278 2.20 -1.98 7.67
CA TYR A 278 2.97 -3.21 7.74
C TYR A 278 3.88 -3.30 6.51
N TYR A 279 5.16 -3.55 6.70
CA TYR A 279 6.15 -3.51 5.65
C TYR A 279 7.23 -4.58 5.83
N ALA A 280 7.76 -5.09 4.72
CA ALA A 280 8.84 -6.04 4.74
C ALA A 280 10.20 -5.35 4.95
N THR A 281 11.04 -5.97 5.76
CA THR A 281 12.42 -5.55 6.02
C THR A 281 13.38 -6.71 5.75
N GLY A 282 14.67 -6.46 5.75
CA GLY A 282 15.70 -7.46 5.48
C GLY A 282 16.45 -7.19 4.20
N ASP A 283 17.08 -8.21 3.65
CA ASP A 283 17.75 -8.15 2.35
C ASP A 283 16.94 -8.79 1.21
N GLN A 284 15.86 -9.51 1.56
CA GLN A 284 14.99 -10.27 0.66
C GLN A 284 15.71 -11.38 -0.14
N GLU A 285 16.92 -11.73 0.27
CA GLU A 285 17.73 -12.81 -0.30
C GLU A 285 17.97 -13.90 0.72
N THR A 286 18.42 -13.52 1.94
CA THR A 286 18.75 -14.44 3.01
C THR A 286 17.75 -14.38 4.17
N TRP A 287 17.14 -13.23 4.39
CA TRP A 287 16.13 -13.05 5.42
C TRP A 287 15.13 -11.95 5.07
N SER A 288 13.94 -12.08 5.60
CA SER A 288 12.88 -11.09 5.57
C SER A 288 12.04 -11.20 6.84
N THR A 289 11.49 -10.08 7.30
CA THR A 289 10.50 -10.04 8.36
C THR A 289 9.58 -8.84 8.19
N VAL A 290 8.32 -8.96 8.63
CA VAL A 290 7.37 -7.83 8.63
C VAL A 290 7.60 -6.97 9.87
N ARG A 291 7.55 -5.67 9.68
CA ARG A 291 7.57 -4.64 10.72
C ARG A 291 6.32 -3.80 10.63
N VAL A 292 6.11 -2.95 11.62
CA VAL A 292 4.97 -2.04 11.65
C VAL A 292 5.41 -0.62 12.00
N ALA A 293 4.85 0.35 11.28
CA ALA A 293 4.94 1.77 11.61
C ALA A 293 3.54 2.33 11.82
N GLN A 294 3.40 3.29 12.73
CA GLN A 294 2.13 3.94 13.06
C GLN A 294 2.16 5.40 12.66
N TYR A 295 1.09 5.84 12.04
CA TYR A 295 0.73 7.24 11.91
C TYR A 295 -0.41 7.57 12.88
N ASP A 296 -0.26 8.66 13.66
CA ASP A 296 -1.28 9.10 14.61
C ASP A 296 -2.35 9.94 13.90
N GLY A 297 -3.23 9.25 13.21
CA GLY A 297 -4.31 9.83 12.40
C GLY A 297 -4.91 8.82 11.42
N THR A 298 -5.95 9.28 10.73
CA THR A 298 -6.69 8.47 9.75
C THR A 298 -5.87 8.18 8.50
N GLU A 299 -6.21 7.09 7.79
CA GLU A 299 -5.65 6.74 6.49
C GLU A 299 -5.76 7.90 5.49
N LYS A 300 -6.92 8.58 5.48
CA LYS A 300 -7.11 9.78 4.66
C LYS A 300 -6.11 10.87 5.00
N ALA A 301 -5.93 11.18 6.28
CA ALA A 301 -4.99 12.22 6.72
C ALA A 301 -3.54 11.85 6.39
N PHE A 302 -3.19 10.57 6.50
CA PHE A 302 -1.89 10.06 6.09
C PHE A 302 -1.62 10.30 4.60
N PHE A 303 -2.52 9.87 3.73
CA PHE A 303 -2.35 10.04 2.29
C PHE A 303 -2.35 11.51 1.87
N GLU A 304 -3.34 12.30 2.32
CA GLU A 304 -3.44 13.72 1.96
C GLU A 304 -2.24 14.53 2.49
N GLY A 305 -1.71 14.18 3.66
CA GLY A 305 -0.53 14.82 4.25
C GLY A 305 0.74 14.68 3.42
N HIS A 306 0.82 13.65 2.58
CA HIS A 306 1.94 13.44 1.66
C HIS A 306 1.88 14.34 0.40
N PHE A 307 0.81 15.12 0.19
CA PHE A 307 0.62 15.98 -0.97
C PHE A 307 0.21 17.39 -0.54
N PRO A 308 1.15 18.20 0.00
CA PRO A 308 0.84 19.55 0.44
C PRO A 308 0.39 20.45 -0.72
N LYS A 309 -0.58 21.34 -0.46
CA LYS A 309 -1.28 22.17 -1.47
C LYS A 309 -0.42 23.17 -2.24
N SER A 310 0.83 23.35 -1.88
CA SER A 310 1.72 24.36 -2.50
C SER A 310 2.94 23.70 -3.11
N ASN A 311 2.88 23.23 -4.33
CA ASN A 311 4.06 23.17 -5.22
C ASN A 311 3.65 22.56 -6.56
N SER A 312 4.27 23.03 -7.63
CA SER A 312 4.18 22.44 -8.96
C SER A 312 4.78 21.03 -8.93
N PHE A 313 3.93 20.01 -8.91
CA PHE A 313 4.38 18.61 -8.96
C PHE A 313 4.76 18.21 -10.38
N THR A 314 5.75 17.37 -10.51
CA THR A 314 6.06 16.72 -11.78
C THR A 314 4.94 15.73 -12.10
N LYS A 315 4.24 15.95 -13.21
CA LYS A 315 3.23 15.03 -13.73
C LYS A 315 3.88 14.12 -14.76
N THR A 316 3.63 12.82 -14.65
CA THR A 316 4.07 11.83 -15.63
C THR A 316 2.85 11.19 -16.25
N SER A 317 2.81 11.11 -17.58
CA SER A 317 1.73 10.42 -18.31
C SER A 317 1.91 8.91 -18.23
N ALA A 318 0.84 8.20 -17.94
CA ALA A 318 0.83 6.74 -17.88
C ALA A 318 0.59 6.06 -19.24
N LYS A 319 0.39 6.83 -20.33
CA LYS A 319 0.16 6.26 -21.65
C LYS A 319 1.49 6.03 -22.39
N ILE A 320 1.71 4.80 -22.80
CA ILE A 320 2.76 4.44 -23.77
C ILE A 320 2.15 4.71 -25.16
N LYS A 321 2.81 5.56 -25.94
CA LYS A 321 2.45 5.79 -27.35
C LYS A 321 2.99 4.69 -28.24
#